data_7ff28bea8b258735488cf7268a0eed27
#
_entry.id   7ff28bea8b258735488cf7268a0eed27
#
_cell.length_a   1.000
_cell.length_b   1.000
_cell.length_c   1.000
_cell.angle_alpha   90.00
_cell.angle_beta   90.00
_cell.angle_gamma   90.00
#
_symmetry.space_group_name_H-M   'P 1'
#
loop_
_entity.id
_entity.type
_entity.pdbx_description
1 polymer ?
#
loop_
_entity_poly.entity_id
_entity_poly.type
_entity_poly.pdbx_seq_one_letter_code
_entity_poly.pdbx_strand_id
1 'polypeptide(L)'
;MDIEFEKGKGTDIYEDKGNEYLDFVSGISVNCLGHASPVITDALTEQSKKLVHISNLYYSKPQLELAEKLTENSEMERVFFTNSGTEAVELAIKIARKFGGSISKDKTEIIYMTDSFHGRSTGSLAITGQKKYQEPFEPLIPDVTECKFNDCEDLVKKVGKNSAAIILEPVQGESGLEEATPEFIKKIKELSEKYDVLVIFDE
;
A
#
# COMPACT_ATOMS: atom_id res chain seq x y z
N MET A 1 5.67 -11.65 23.10
CA MET A 1 5.03 -11.21 24.38
C MET A 1 3.75 -12.01 24.51
N ASP A 2 3.56 -12.66 25.64
CA ASP A 2 2.35 -13.46 25.89
C ASP A 2 1.35 -12.57 26.67
N ILE A 3 0.87 -11.52 26.00
CA ILE A 3 -0.12 -10.59 26.55
C ILE A 3 -1.38 -10.71 25.70
N GLU A 4 -2.51 -10.96 26.35
CA GLU A 4 -3.83 -11.02 25.73
C GLU A 4 -4.61 -9.75 26.09
N PHE A 5 -4.96 -8.97 25.06
CA PHE A 5 -5.76 -7.76 25.24
C PHE A 5 -7.24 -8.07 25.04
N GLU A 6 -8.09 -7.65 25.96
CA GLU A 6 -9.53 -7.90 25.95
C GLU A 6 -10.33 -6.71 25.42
N LYS A 7 -9.90 -5.50 25.73
CA LYS A 7 -10.62 -4.26 25.38
C LYS A 7 -9.69 -3.07 25.19
N GLY A 8 -10.21 -2.03 24.58
CA GLY A 8 -9.54 -0.75 24.46
C GLY A 8 -10.51 0.42 24.48
N LYS A 9 -10.04 1.61 24.83
CA LYS A 9 -10.81 2.84 24.81
C LYS A 9 -9.88 4.02 24.52
N GLY A 10 -10.13 4.73 23.44
CA GLY A 10 -9.24 5.82 22.99
C GLY A 10 -7.85 5.29 22.71
N THR A 11 -6.84 5.75 23.44
CA THR A 11 -5.44 5.32 23.31
C THR A 11 -5.04 4.21 24.26
N ASP A 12 -5.93 3.76 25.15
CA ASP A 12 -5.62 2.79 26.18
C ASP A 12 -6.14 1.40 25.82
N ILE A 13 -5.34 0.37 26.10
CA ILE A 13 -5.68 -1.04 25.93
C ILE A 13 -5.50 -1.78 27.24
N TYR A 14 -6.32 -2.79 27.48
CA TYR A 14 -6.43 -3.50 28.74
C TYR A 14 -6.28 -5.00 28.51
N GLU A 15 -5.39 -5.63 29.24
CA GLU A 15 -5.30 -7.09 29.25
C GLU A 15 -6.37 -7.73 30.15
N ASP A 16 -6.57 -9.02 30.01
CA ASP A 16 -7.54 -9.83 30.77
C ASP A 16 -7.32 -9.76 32.29
N LYS A 17 -6.09 -9.55 32.75
CA LYS A 17 -5.70 -9.40 34.17
C LYS A 17 -5.91 -8.00 34.73
N GLY A 18 -6.37 -7.06 33.87
CA GLY A 18 -6.72 -5.70 34.26
C GLY A 18 -5.57 -4.69 34.24
N ASN A 19 -4.38 -5.07 33.73
CA ASN A 19 -3.33 -4.10 33.51
C ASN A 19 -3.68 -3.21 32.30
N GLU A 20 -3.31 -1.93 32.40
CA GLU A 20 -3.56 -0.90 31.42
C GLU A 20 -2.24 -0.55 30.68
N TYR A 21 -2.34 -0.37 29.37
CA TYR A 21 -1.22 -0.01 28.51
C TYR A 21 -1.62 1.14 27.58
N LEU A 22 -0.71 2.05 27.35
CA LEU A 22 -0.87 3.08 26.35
C LEU A 22 -0.46 2.51 24.97
N ASP A 23 -1.40 2.53 24.02
CA ASP A 23 -1.19 1.96 22.69
C ASP A 23 -0.50 2.95 21.73
N PHE A 24 0.83 2.81 21.58
CA PHE A 24 1.61 3.51 20.57
C PHE A 24 1.72 2.76 19.23
N VAL A 25 1.19 1.55 19.12
CA VAL A 25 1.24 0.73 17.92
C VAL A 25 0.04 1.00 17.02
N SER A 26 -1.13 1.26 17.65
CA SER A 26 -2.37 1.63 16.98
C SER A 26 -2.77 0.65 15.85
N GLY A 27 -2.53 -0.66 16.08
CA GLY A 27 -2.78 -1.69 15.06
C GLY A 27 -1.91 -1.55 13.81
N ILE A 28 -0.68 -1.06 13.96
CA ILE A 28 0.24 -0.65 12.88
C ILE A 28 -0.38 0.49 12.08
N SER A 29 -0.64 1.60 12.78
CA SER A 29 -1.12 2.89 12.25
C SER A 29 -2.51 2.89 11.58
N VAL A 30 -3.34 1.87 11.82
CA VAL A 30 -4.70 1.81 11.23
C VAL A 30 -5.80 2.32 12.16
N ASN A 31 -5.57 2.37 13.47
CA ASN A 31 -6.57 2.72 14.48
C ASN A 31 -6.51 4.22 14.86
N CYS A 32 -6.47 5.10 13.86
CA CYS A 32 -6.27 6.54 14.05
C CYS A 32 -7.39 7.24 14.83
N LEU A 33 -8.61 6.66 14.91
CA LEU A 33 -9.71 7.20 15.70
C LEU A 33 -9.76 6.66 17.13
N GLY A 34 -8.80 5.80 17.49
CA GLY A 34 -8.73 5.15 18.80
C GLY A 34 -9.66 3.96 18.95
N HIS A 35 -9.41 3.19 20.02
CA HIS A 35 -10.19 2.01 20.35
C HIS A 35 -11.62 2.35 20.76
N ALA A 36 -12.57 1.53 20.34
CA ALA A 36 -14.01 1.67 20.64
C ALA A 36 -14.58 3.07 20.30
N SER A 37 -14.08 3.70 19.24
CA SER A 37 -14.56 5.01 18.79
C SER A 37 -16.06 4.99 18.47
N PRO A 38 -16.87 5.88 19.07
CA PRO A 38 -18.30 5.97 18.75
C PRO A 38 -18.57 6.28 17.27
N VAL A 39 -17.67 7.04 16.62
CA VAL A 39 -17.78 7.36 15.19
C VAL A 39 -17.83 6.08 14.35
N ILE A 40 -16.97 5.10 14.67
CA ILE A 40 -16.91 3.83 13.95
C ILE A 40 -18.08 2.93 14.36
N THR A 41 -18.33 2.76 15.67
CA THR A 41 -19.35 1.84 16.18
C THR A 41 -20.76 2.25 15.76
N ASP A 42 -21.08 3.54 15.78
CA ASP A 42 -22.38 4.05 15.37
C ASP A 42 -22.56 3.92 13.84
N ALA A 43 -21.55 4.28 13.05
CA ALA A 43 -21.60 4.14 11.60
C ALA A 43 -21.81 2.68 11.17
N LEU A 44 -21.09 1.72 11.77
CA LEU A 44 -21.24 0.29 11.51
C LEU A 44 -22.62 -0.21 11.94
N THR A 45 -23.09 0.18 13.12
CA THR A 45 -24.40 -0.20 13.65
C THR A 45 -25.53 0.29 12.74
N GLU A 46 -25.48 1.55 12.32
CA GLU A 46 -26.50 2.12 11.44
C GLU A 46 -26.46 1.52 10.03
N GLN A 47 -25.28 1.33 9.46
CA GLN A 47 -25.16 0.78 8.11
C GLN A 47 -25.54 -0.70 8.06
N SER A 48 -25.19 -1.49 9.07
CA SER A 48 -25.53 -2.93 9.13
C SER A 48 -27.04 -3.20 9.15
N LYS A 49 -27.85 -2.27 9.67
CA LYS A 49 -29.33 -2.33 9.65
C LYS A 49 -29.93 -2.00 8.27
N LYS A 50 -29.16 -1.37 7.37
CA LYS A 50 -29.64 -0.92 6.06
C LYS A 50 -29.19 -1.86 4.93
N LEU A 51 -27.90 -2.04 4.79
CA LEU A 51 -27.30 -2.82 3.71
C LEU A 51 -25.88 -3.22 4.07
N VAL A 52 -25.58 -4.53 4.03
CA VAL A 52 -24.26 -5.05 4.33
C VAL A 52 -23.43 -5.25 3.06
N HIS A 53 -23.96 -5.96 2.06
CA HIS A 53 -23.24 -6.27 0.84
C HIS A 53 -24.19 -6.50 -0.35
N ILE A 54 -23.81 -6.01 -1.53
CA ILE A 54 -24.58 -6.17 -2.77
C ILE A 54 -23.72 -6.56 -3.99
N SER A 55 -22.47 -6.99 -3.76
CA SER A 55 -21.52 -7.23 -4.83
C SER A 55 -21.12 -5.93 -5.58
N ASN A 56 -20.16 -6.04 -6.49
CA ASN A 56 -19.72 -4.98 -7.40
C ASN A 56 -20.62 -4.85 -8.66
N LEU A 57 -21.72 -5.62 -8.71
CA LEU A 57 -22.71 -5.51 -9.80
C LEU A 57 -23.60 -4.30 -9.64
N TYR A 58 -23.68 -3.72 -8.46
CA TYR A 58 -24.53 -2.60 -8.13
C TYR A 58 -23.77 -1.54 -7.37
N TYR A 59 -24.28 -0.30 -7.39
CA TYR A 59 -23.73 0.79 -6.62
C TYR A 59 -24.30 0.80 -5.19
N SER A 60 -23.45 1.04 -4.21
CA SER A 60 -23.87 1.34 -2.84
C SER A 60 -23.57 2.80 -2.51
N LYS A 61 -24.49 3.46 -1.82
CA LYS A 61 -24.35 4.88 -1.51
C LYS A 61 -23.09 5.22 -0.71
N PRO A 62 -22.75 4.50 0.38
CA PRO A 62 -21.52 4.81 1.13
C PRO A 62 -20.23 4.69 0.30
N GLN A 63 -20.20 3.73 -0.63
CA GLN A 63 -19.03 3.54 -1.51
C GLN A 63 -18.88 4.70 -2.50
N LEU A 64 -19.99 5.17 -3.09
CA LEU A 64 -19.96 6.31 -4.00
C LEU A 64 -19.55 7.60 -3.29
N GLU A 65 -20.14 7.89 -2.12
CA GLU A 65 -19.82 9.06 -1.31
C GLU A 65 -18.34 9.07 -0.86
N LEU A 66 -17.78 7.90 -0.53
CA LEU A 66 -16.37 7.79 -0.19
C LEU A 66 -15.49 8.01 -1.43
N ALA A 67 -15.84 7.42 -2.58
CA ALA A 67 -15.08 7.60 -3.82
C ALA A 67 -15.05 9.08 -4.24
N GLU A 68 -16.17 9.78 -4.16
CA GLU A 68 -16.27 11.22 -4.43
C GLU A 68 -15.36 12.03 -3.50
N LYS A 69 -15.42 11.79 -2.20
CA LYS A 69 -14.55 12.46 -1.23
C LYS A 69 -13.07 12.22 -1.47
N LEU A 70 -12.69 11.00 -1.84
CA LEU A 70 -11.29 10.68 -2.13
C LEU A 70 -10.79 11.40 -3.38
N THR A 71 -11.59 11.43 -4.46
CA THR A 71 -11.21 12.16 -5.67
C THR A 71 -11.23 13.68 -5.51
N GLU A 72 -12.11 14.23 -4.70
CA GLU A 72 -12.13 15.67 -4.38
C GLU A 72 -10.92 16.13 -3.54
N ASN A 73 -10.32 15.22 -2.76
CA ASN A 73 -9.21 15.53 -1.86
C ASN A 73 -7.87 14.94 -2.32
N SER A 74 -7.77 14.53 -3.58
CA SER A 74 -6.54 14.02 -4.19
C SER A 74 -6.41 14.47 -5.64
N GLU A 75 -5.25 14.29 -6.23
CA GLU A 75 -5.01 14.49 -7.67
C GLU A 75 -5.54 13.31 -8.52
N MET A 76 -6.16 12.31 -7.91
CA MET A 76 -6.63 11.10 -8.58
C MET A 76 -8.07 11.26 -9.08
N GLU A 77 -8.35 10.78 -10.29
CA GLU A 77 -9.67 10.87 -10.91
C GLU A 77 -10.57 9.66 -10.61
N ARG A 78 -10.00 8.56 -10.11
CA ARG A 78 -10.70 7.30 -9.93
C ARG A 78 -10.26 6.57 -8.68
N VAL A 79 -11.18 5.81 -8.12
CA VAL A 79 -10.96 4.97 -6.93
C VAL A 79 -11.34 3.53 -7.24
N PHE A 80 -10.56 2.59 -6.74
CA PHE A 80 -10.87 1.17 -6.71
C PHE A 80 -10.70 0.66 -5.28
N PHE A 81 -11.75 0.07 -4.71
CA PHE A 81 -11.73 -0.43 -3.34
C PHE A 81 -11.30 -1.90 -3.30
N THR A 82 -10.42 -2.21 -2.36
CA THR A 82 -9.96 -3.57 -2.03
C THR A 82 -10.17 -3.85 -0.55
N ASN A 83 -9.95 -5.09 -0.12
CA ASN A 83 -10.11 -5.46 1.30
C ASN A 83 -8.84 -5.24 2.13
N SER A 84 -7.70 -5.05 1.48
CA SER A 84 -6.41 -4.91 2.15
C SER A 84 -5.39 -4.18 1.28
N GLY A 85 -4.33 -3.63 1.90
CA GLY A 85 -3.21 -3.02 1.19
C GLY A 85 -2.51 -3.99 0.22
N THR A 86 -2.31 -5.26 0.63
CA THR A 86 -1.72 -6.26 -0.27
C THR A 86 -2.56 -6.49 -1.53
N GLU A 87 -3.90 -6.48 -1.44
CA GLU A 87 -4.77 -6.56 -2.62
C GLU A 87 -4.70 -5.30 -3.49
N ALA A 88 -4.53 -4.13 -2.88
CA ALA A 88 -4.32 -2.89 -3.62
C ALA A 88 -3.01 -2.94 -4.41
N VAL A 89 -1.94 -3.44 -3.81
CA VAL A 89 -0.65 -3.64 -4.48
C VAL A 89 -0.74 -4.70 -5.58
N GLU A 90 -1.45 -5.82 -5.38
CA GLU A 90 -1.71 -6.81 -6.46
C GLU A 90 -2.44 -6.18 -7.66
N LEU A 91 -3.39 -5.29 -7.39
CA LEU A 91 -4.06 -4.52 -8.44
C LEU A 91 -3.08 -3.57 -9.14
N ALA A 92 -2.25 -2.85 -8.39
CA ALA A 92 -1.25 -1.94 -8.94
C ALA A 92 -0.26 -2.66 -9.87
N ILE A 93 0.24 -3.85 -9.50
CA ILE A 93 1.06 -4.71 -10.35
C ILE A 93 0.34 -5.06 -11.66
N LYS A 94 -0.93 -5.43 -11.58
CA LYS A 94 -1.74 -5.76 -12.78
C LYS A 94 -1.96 -4.56 -13.67
N ILE A 95 -2.22 -3.38 -13.10
CA ILE A 95 -2.37 -2.12 -13.84
C ILE A 95 -1.05 -1.78 -14.53
N ALA A 96 0.08 -1.84 -13.82
CA ALA A 96 1.41 -1.58 -14.35
C ALA A 96 1.73 -2.47 -15.56
N ARG A 97 1.54 -3.77 -15.43
CA ARG A 97 1.78 -4.72 -16.52
C ARG A 97 0.83 -4.55 -17.70
N LYS A 98 -0.44 -4.23 -17.43
CA LYS A 98 -1.42 -3.95 -18.48
C LYS A 98 -1.08 -2.66 -19.23
N PHE A 99 -0.68 -1.62 -18.50
CA PHE A 99 -0.24 -0.34 -19.09
C PHE A 99 1.01 -0.54 -19.94
N GLY A 100 2.07 -1.13 -19.38
CA GLY A 100 3.31 -1.41 -20.10
C GLY A 100 3.06 -2.27 -21.33
N GLY A 101 2.29 -3.35 -21.22
CA GLY A 101 1.92 -4.22 -22.33
C GLY A 101 1.12 -3.53 -23.45
N SER A 102 0.45 -2.42 -23.17
CA SER A 102 -0.20 -1.58 -24.20
C SER A 102 0.80 -0.76 -25.03
N ILE A 103 1.99 -0.53 -24.49
CA ILE A 103 3.09 0.18 -25.16
C ILE A 103 4.01 -0.81 -25.90
N SER A 104 4.47 -1.85 -25.18
CA SER A 104 5.32 -2.92 -25.74
C SER A 104 5.14 -4.21 -24.96
N LYS A 105 5.21 -5.36 -25.63
CA LYS A 105 5.13 -6.68 -24.99
C LYS A 105 6.23 -6.93 -23.93
N ASP A 106 7.39 -6.29 -24.11
CA ASP A 106 8.56 -6.44 -23.25
C ASP A 106 8.54 -5.46 -22.05
N LYS A 107 7.55 -4.57 -21.99
CA LYS A 107 7.44 -3.55 -20.94
C LYS A 107 6.64 -4.08 -19.76
N THR A 108 7.27 -4.97 -18.98
CA THR A 108 6.62 -5.72 -17.88
C THR A 108 7.30 -5.55 -16.54
N GLU A 109 8.52 -4.99 -16.52
CA GLU A 109 9.35 -4.90 -15.33
C GLU A 109 8.80 -3.88 -14.33
N ILE A 110 8.81 -4.25 -13.05
CA ILE A 110 8.46 -3.37 -11.93
C ILE A 110 9.71 -3.13 -11.08
N ILE A 111 10.05 -1.86 -10.91
CA ILE A 111 11.16 -1.44 -10.05
C ILE A 111 10.59 -1.15 -8.66
N TYR A 112 11.15 -1.79 -7.62
CA TYR A 112 10.76 -1.59 -6.22
C TYR A 112 11.98 -1.23 -5.37
N MET A 113 11.78 -0.73 -4.15
CA MET A 113 12.86 -0.20 -3.33
C MET A 113 13.35 -1.22 -2.30
N THR A 114 14.65 -1.17 -1.98
CA THR A 114 15.21 -1.87 -0.81
C THR A 114 14.46 -1.47 0.45
N ASP A 115 14.35 -2.40 1.40
CA ASP A 115 13.72 -2.21 2.71
C ASP A 115 12.22 -1.84 2.69
N SER A 116 11.57 -1.84 1.50
CA SER A 116 10.14 -1.58 1.35
C SER A 116 9.28 -2.72 1.91
N PHE A 117 8.02 -2.39 2.19
CA PHE A 117 6.99 -3.37 2.55
C PHE A 117 5.71 -3.11 1.77
N HIS A 118 5.36 -4.00 0.86
CA HIS A 118 4.18 -3.89 -0.01
C HIS A 118 3.14 -4.98 0.20
N GLY A 119 3.37 -5.87 1.17
CA GLY A 119 2.46 -6.97 1.50
C GLY A 119 3.10 -8.36 1.38
N ARG A 120 2.27 -9.41 1.58
CA ARG A 120 2.74 -10.81 1.62
C ARG A 120 1.99 -11.74 0.67
N SER A 121 1.08 -11.27 -0.17
CA SER A 121 0.55 -12.06 -1.27
C SER A 121 1.61 -12.24 -2.37
N THR A 122 1.44 -13.17 -3.27
CA THR A 122 2.49 -13.61 -4.19
C THR A 122 3.14 -12.47 -4.99
N GLY A 123 2.34 -11.55 -5.52
CA GLY A 123 2.85 -10.41 -6.27
C GLY A 123 3.45 -9.34 -5.37
N SER A 124 2.75 -8.94 -4.32
CA SER A 124 3.22 -7.92 -3.38
C SER A 124 4.48 -8.36 -2.62
N LEU A 125 4.58 -9.66 -2.29
CA LEU A 125 5.78 -10.21 -1.68
C LEU A 125 7.01 -10.09 -2.58
N ALA A 126 6.83 -10.29 -3.88
CA ALA A 126 7.94 -10.22 -4.84
C ALA A 126 8.55 -8.82 -4.97
N ILE A 127 7.82 -7.79 -4.60
CA ILE A 127 8.26 -6.38 -4.60
C ILE A 127 8.40 -5.79 -3.19
N THR A 128 8.36 -6.63 -2.15
CA THR A 128 8.69 -6.26 -0.76
C THR A 128 10.20 -6.40 -0.56
N GLY A 129 10.92 -5.29 -0.42
CA GLY A 129 12.39 -5.22 -0.42
C GLY A 129 13.06 -5.76 0.85
N GLN A 130 12.52 -6.80 1.46
CA GLN A 130 13.04 -7.44 2.67
C GLN A 130 13.20 -8.95 2.45
N LYS A 131 14.40 -9.39 2.16
CA LYS A 131 14.73 -10.78 1.81
C LYS A 131 14.23 -11.82 2.80
N LYS A 132 14.24 -11.50 4.10
CA LYS A 132 13.71 -12.39 5.15
C LYS A 132 12.26 -12.84 4.92
N TYR A 133 11.47 -12.04 4.20
CA TYR A 133 10.09 -12.38 3.84
C TYR A 133 10.02 -13.13 2.51
N GLN A 134 10.94 -12.88 1.58
CA GLN A 134 10.94 -13.46 0.23
C GLN A 134 11.51 -14.87 0.17
N GLU A 135 12.68 -15.08 0.77
CA GLU A 135 13.46 -16.34 0.68
C GLU A 135 12.65 -17.62 0.94
N PRO A 136 11.76 -17.70 1.94
CA PRO A 136 10.99 -18.92 2.19
C PRO A 136 10.00 -19.29 1.09
N PHE A 137 9.69 -18.35 0.16
CA PHE A 137 8.63 -18.50 -0.84
C PHE A 137 9.13 -18.38 -2.29
N GLU A 138 10.42 -18.51 -2.49
CA GLU A 138 11.02 -18.54 -3.83
C GLU A 138 10.60 -19.82 -4.60
N PRO A 139 10.39 -19.74 -5.95
CA PRO A 139 10.63 -18.59 -6.80
C PRO A 139 9.49 -17.58 -6.77
N LEU A 140 9.84 -16.29 -6.75
CA LEU A 140 8.91 -15.16 -6.81
C LEU A 140 8.42 -14.91 -8.25
N ILE A 141 7.43 -14.01 -8.43
CA ILE A 141 7.00 -13.61 -9.77
C ILE A 141 8.16 -12.95 -10.54
N PRO A 142 8.28 -13.19 -11.86
CA PRO A 142 9.35 -12.62 -12.67
C PRO A 142 9.14 -11.12 -12.95
N ASP A 143 10.14 -10.52 -13.59
CA ASP A 143 10.16 -9.12 -14.06
C ASP A 143 9.94 -8.11 -12.91
N VAL A 144 10.66 -8.32 -11.82
CA VAL A 144 10.74 -7.38 -10.70
C VAL A 144 12.22 -7.10 -10.39
N THR A 145 12.58 -5.85 -10.19
CA THR A 145 13.97 -5.42 -9.96
C THR A 145 14.06 -4.52 -8.74
N GLU A 146 14.88 -4.91 -7.79
CA GLU A 146 15.14 -4.12 -6.59
C GLU A 146 16.05 -2.93 -6.92
N CYS A 147 15.73 -1.76 -6.41
CA CYS A 147 16.50 -0.52 -6.48
C CYS A 147 16.81 -0.02 -5.08
N LYS A 148 18.00 0.48 -4.85
CA LYS A 148 18.34 1.11 -3.58
C LYS A 148 17.51 2.36 -3.36
N PHE A 149 16.84 2.43 -2.21
CA PHE A 149 16.08 3.61 -1.83
C PHE A 149 17.00 4.83 -1.72
N ASN A 150 16.57 5.99 -2.21
CA ASN A 150 17.31 7.25 -2.25
C ASN A 150 18.63 7.22 -3.06
N ASP A 151 18.89 6.20 -3.89
CA ASP A 151 20.06 6.13 -4.75
C ASP A 151 19.68 6.45 -6.21
N CYS A 152 19.89 7.70 -6.61
CA CYS A 152 19.59 8.16 -7.97
C CYS A 152 20.45 7.47 -9.05
N GLU A 153 21.68 7.05 -8.73
CA GLU A 153 22.55 6.37 -9.71
C GLU A 153 22.07 4.94 -9.96
N ASP A 154 21.67 4.24 -8.90
CA ASP A 154 21.11 2.90 -9.01
C ASP A 154 19.79 2.92 -9.76
N LEU A 155 18.95 3.91 -9.49
CA LEU A 155 17.68 4.10 -10.19
C LEU A 155 17.89 4.31 -11.71
N VAL A 156 18.82 5.17 -12.11
CA VAL A 156 19.15 5.42 -13.52
C VAL A 156 19.67 4.17 -14.23
N LYS A 157 20.39 3.30 -13.54
CA LYS A 157 20.89 2.03 -14.12
C LYS A 157 19.78 1.00 -14.34
N LYS A 158 18.73 1.04 -13.54
CA LYS A 158 17.67 0.01 -13.50
C LYS A 158 16.44 0.39 -14.29
N VAL A 159 16.06 1.68 -14.29
CA VAL A 159 14.89 2.13 -15.04
C VAL A 159 15.21 2.31 -16.52
N GLY A 160 14.40 1.66 -17.36
CA GLY A 160 14.60 1.70 -18.81
C GLY A 160 13.31 1.45 -19.61
N LYS A 161 13.46 1.21 -20.91
CA LYS A 161 12.35 1.01 -21.84
C LYS A 161 11.42 -0.17 -21.51
N ASN A 162 11.93 -1.16 -20.77
CA ASN A 162 11.18 -2.34 -20.37
C ASN A 162 10.50 -2.18 -19.01
N SER A 163 10.80 -1.12 -18.26
CA SER A 163 10.18 -0.83 -16.98
C SER A 163 8.75 -0.35 -17.19
N ALA A 164 7.78 -1.03 -16.60
CA ALA A 164 6.36 -0.70 -16.63
C ALA A 164 5.97 0.25 -15.49
N ALA A 165 6.56 0.05 -14.31
CA ALA A 165 6.31 0.89 -13.15
C ALA A 165 7.52 0.98 -12.21
N ILE A 166 7.53 2.07 -11.43
CA ILE A 166 8.32 2.23 -10.22
C ILE A 166 7.34 2.30 -9.06
N ILE A 167 7.51 1.45 -8.04
CA ILE A 167 6.71 1.48 -6.81
C ILE A 167 7.61 1.85 -5.63
N LEU A 168 7.12 2.73 -4.78
CA LEU A 168 7.80 3.13 -3.56
C LEU A 168 6.83 3.62 -2.49
N GLU A 169 7.26 3.55 -1.24
CA GLU A 169 6.64 4.26 -0.13
C GLU A 169 7.26 5.67 -0.07
N PRO A 170 6.49 6.76 -0.02
CA PRO A 170 7.05 8.11 0.20
C PRO A 170 7.83 8.20 1.52
N VAL A 171 7.37 7.45 2.54
CA VAL A 171 8.03 7.26 3.82
C VAL A 171 8.00 5.77 4.14
N GLN A 172 9.17 5.11 4.14
CA GLN A 172 9.26 3.71 4.54
C GLN A 172 9.04 3.57 6.05
N GLY A 173 8.00 2.84 6.44
CA GLY A 173 7.61 2.67 7.85
C GLY A 173 8.18 1.42 8.52
N GLU A 174 8.25 0.31 7.81
CA GLU A 174 8.60 -1.02 8.38
C GLU A 174 10.09 -1.22 8.68
N SER A 175 10.96 -0.50 7.99
CA SER A 175 12.42 -0.58 8.16
C SER A 175 13.01 0.56 9.01
N GLY A 176 12.15 1.42 9.53
CA GLY A 176 12.47 2.68 10.16
C GLY A 176 11.79 3.80 9.39
N LEU A 177 11.72 4.99 9.96
CA LEU A 177 11.12 6.13 9.25
C LEU A 177 12.18 6.76 8.34
N GLU A 178 12.16 6.37 7.05
CA GLU A 178 13.04 6.94 6.03
C GLU A 178 12.21 7.58 4.92
N GLU A 179 12.37 8.89 4.74
CA GLU A 179 11.67 9.67 3.71
C GLU A 179 12.40 9.61 2.37
N ALA A 180 11.62 9.54 1.28
CA ALA A 180 12.16 9.73 -0.06
C ALA A 180 12.69 11.16 -0.23
N THR A 181 13.95 11.30 -0.62
CA THR A 181 14.53 12.62 -0.81
C THR A 181 13.91 13.36 -2.00
N PRO A 182 13.82 14.70 -1.95
CA PRO A 182 13.32 15.49 -3.09
C PRO A 182 14.07 15.22 -4.39
N GLU A 183 15.38 14.98 -4.30
CA GLU A 183 16.22 14.63 -5.46
C GLU A 183 15.84 13.29 -6.05
N PHE A 184 15.53 12.30 -5.21
CA PHE A 184 15.12 10.96 -5.64
C PHE A 184 13.75 11.01 -6.32
N ILE A 185 12.77 11.69 -5.71
CA ILE A 185 11.44 11.90 -6.31
C ILE A 185 11.53 12.64 -7.65
N LYS A 186 12.36 13.68 -7.73
CA LYS A 186 12.62 14.39 -8.99
C LYS A 186 13.20 13.45 -10.05
N LYS A 187 14.15 12.60 -9.68
CA LYS A 187 14.75 11.63 -10.58
C LYS A 187 13.75 10.56 -11.05
N ILE A 188 12.88 10.08 -10.17
CA ILE A 188 11.77 9.19 -10.53
C ILE A 188 10.88 9.84 -11.60
N LYS A 189 10.48 11.10 -11.39
CA LYS A 189 9.67 11.85 -12.34
C LYS A 189 10.35 11.99 -13.70
N GLU A 190 11.63 12.37 -13.74
CA GLU A 190 12.41 12.50 -14.98
C GLU A 190 12.45 11.18 -15.78
N LEU A 191 12.64 10.05 -15.08
CA LEU A 191 12.72 8.73 -15.71
C LEU A 191 11.34 8.22 -16.13
N SER A 192 10.30 8.48 -15.32
CA SER A 192 8.91 8.19 -15.65
C SER A 192 8.50 8.88 -16.96
N GLU A 193 8.73 10.17 -17.08
CA GLU A 193 8.44 10.95 -18.30
C GLU A 193 9.28 10.49 -19.50
N LYS A 194 10.55 10.15 -19.30
CA LYS A 194 11.46 9.73 -20.38
C LYS A 194 11.12 8.37 -20.98
N TYR A 195 10.65 7.45 -20.16
CA TYR A 195 10.44 6.06 -20.56
C TYR A 195 8.98 5.62 -20.52
N ASP A 196 8.01 6.51 -20.26
CA ASP A 196 6.59 6.20 -20.08
C ASP A 196 6.36 5.13 -18.99
N VAL A 197 6.95 5.32 -17.81
CA VAL A 197 6.87 4.41 -16.67
C VAL A 197 5.86 4.94 -15.66
N LEU A 198 4.94 4.09 -15.19
CA LEU A 198 4.02 4.47 -14.12
C LEU A 198 4.78 4.67 -12.80
N VAL A 199 4.35 5.65 -12.00
CA VAL A 199 4.81 5.81 -10.62
C VAL A 199 3.67 5.41 -9.70
N ILE A 200 3.96 4.53 -8.74
CA ILE A 200 3.01 4.03 -7.75
C ILE A 200 3.55 4.42 -6.38
N PHE A 201 2.76 5.19 -5.65
CA PHE A 201 3.01 5.47 -4.24
C PHE A 201 2.16 4.54 -3.40
N ASP A 202 2.79 3.81 -2.48
CA ASP A 202 2.16 2.97 -1.49
C ASP A 202 2.21 3.69 -0.14
N GLU A 203 1.02 4.02 0.42
CA GLU A 203 0.85 4.83 1.62
C GLU A 203 0.05 4.11 2.71
#